data_4342f4a1e32a0a0f88a968d7e5de5dc3
#
_entry.id   4342f4a1e32a0a0f88a968d7e5de5dc3
#
_cell.length_a   1.000
_cell.length_b   1.000
_cell.length_c   1.000
_cell.angle_alpha   90.00
_cell.angle_beta   90.00
_cell.angle_gamma   90.00
#
_symmetry.space_group_name_H-M   'P 1'
#
loop_
_entity.id
_entity.type
_entity.pdbx_description
1 polymer ?
#
loop_
_entity_poly.entity_id
_entity_poly.type
_entity_poly.pdbx_seq_one_letter_code
_entity_poly.pdbx_strand_id
1 'polypeptide(L)'
;MTASPGCSTAKLAGLGATKDVIDEYLGTVSLSRLPGHDGVSKRWGNGRAEILDIEVLGPGEKPTSKVHTGDRVTFRFRYRVLDPDGLERPCLGFGLHRLDGVLISGVNAREQKVVPETLRGEGVYDYTVEKLPLLTGTYDLSAALQDEWCQVTHDWWFDGFRFEVLPAVVYESEGVLSLFGTWEQNGQTVAGADSTR
;
A
#
# COMPACT_ATOMS: atom_id res chain seq x y z
N MET A 1 -36.35 3.27 42.55
CA MET A 1 -34.88 3.16 42.63
C MET A 1 -34.35 3.01 41.23
N THR A 2 -33.91 4.11 40.64
CA THR A 2 -33.42 4.19 39.27
C THR A 2 -31.87 4.24 39.35
N ALA A 3 -31.23 3.26 38.73
CA ALA A 3 -29.78 3.21 38.62
C ALA A 3 -29.30 4.18 37.53
N SER A 4 -28.40 5.09 37.88
CA SER A 4 -27.66 5.97 36.98
C SER A 4 -26.70 5.17 36.09
N PRO A 5 -26.54 5.52 34.81
CA PRO A 5 -25.53 4.93 33.94
C PRO A 5 -24.14 5.47 34.37
N GLY A 6 -23.21 4.56 34.55
CA GLY A 6 -21.86 4.86 34.95
C GLY A 6 -21.10 5.69 33.90
N CYS A 7 -20.48 6.75 34.37
CA CYS A 7 -19.55 7.56 33.63
C CYS A 7 -18.30 6.72 33.29
N SER A 8 -18.06 6.45 31.99
CA SER A 8 -16.83 5.80 31.56
C SER A 8 -15.68 6.79 31.70
N THR A 9 -14.70 6.44 32.52
CA THR A 9 -13.47 7.21 32.75
C THR A 9 -12.68 7.27 31.45
N ALA A 10 -12.52 8.48 30.90
CA ALA A 10 -11.62 8.72 29.77
C ALA A 10 -10.18 8.44 30.22
N LYS A 11 -9.52 7.50 29.57
CA LYS A 11 -8.09 7.22 29.78
C LYS A 11 -7.25 8.19 28.95
N LEU A 12 -6.34 8.91 29.62
CA LEU A 12 -5.35 9.75 28.94
C LEU A 12 -4.38 8.84 28.17
N ALA A 13 -4.28 9.01 26.84
CA ALA A 13 -3.58 8.08 25.96
C ALA A 13 -2.09 8.42 25.73
N GLY A 14 -1.58 9.57 26.20
CA GLY A 14 -0.16 9.90 26.06
C GLY A 14 0.19 11.28 26.61
N LEU A 15 1.41 11.41 27.13
CA LEU A 15 2.10 12.65 27.52
C LEU A 15 3.47 12.62 26.84
N GLY A 16 3.67 13.44 25.79
CA GLY A 16 4.91 13.54 25.05
C GLY A 16 5.01 14.84 24.27
N ALA A 17 6.07 15.01 23.46
CA ALA A 17 6.15 16.12 22.54
C ALA A 17 4.94 16.11 21.60
N THR A 18 4.38 17.27 21.29
CA THR A 18 3.10 17.42 20.54
C THR A 18 3.07 16.58 19.25
N LYS A 19 4.22 16.44 18.57
CA LYS A 19 4.35 15.65 17.35
C LYS A 19 4.17 14.15 17.62
N ASP A 20 4.80 13.62 18.65
CA ASP A 20 4.77 12.18 18.98
C ASP A 20 3.35 11.76 19.42
N VAL A 21 2.65 12.62 20.16
CA VAL A 21 1.26 12.39 20.57
C VAL A 21 0.30 12.45 19.39
N ILE A 22 0.54 13.34 18.44
CA ILE A 22 -0.25 13.45 17.19
C ILE A 22 -0.01 12.22 16.31
N ASP A 23 1.24 11.80 16.15
CA ASP A 23 1.61 10.64 15.34
C ASP A 23 1.03 9.34 15.95
N GLU A 24 1.08 9.19 17.29
CA GLU A 24 0.47 8.07 18.00
C GLU A 24 -1.07 8.11 17.89
N TYR A 25 -1.69 9.28 18.06
CA TYR A 25 -3.14 9.45 17.91
C TYR A 25 -3.62 9.17 16.49
N LEU A 26 -2.94 9.68 15.47
CA LEU A 26 -3.28 9.45 14.06
C LEU A 26 -3.07 7.98 13.69
N GLY A 27 -2.01 7.34 14.17
CA GLY A 27 -1.77 5.91 14.01
C GLY A 27 -2.88 5.07 14.65
N THR A 28 -3.27 5.39 15.86
CA THR A 28 -4.32 4.67 16.60
C THR A 28 -5.73 4.92 16.05
N VAL A 29 -6.03 6.16 15.63
CA VAL A 29 -7.33 6.53 15.05
C VAL A 29 -7.52 5.95 13.64
N SER A 30 -6.44 5.87 12.87
CA SER A 30 -6.47 5.24 11.53
C SER A 30 -6.76 3.74 11.60
N LEU A 31 -6.31 3.06 12.65
CA LEU A 31 -6.52 1.62 12.84
C LEU A 31 -7.92 1.24 13.35
N SER A 32 -8.64 2.15 14.02
CA SER A 32 -9.87 1.80 14.76
C SER A 32 -11.18 2.21 14.08
N ARG A 33 -11.17 2.86 12.91
CA ARG A 33 -12.39 3.52 12.35
C ARG A 33 -12.95 2.97 11.06
N LEU A 34 -12.42 1.90 10.49
CA LEU A 34 -13.03 1.31 9.31
C LEU A 34 -14.01 0.19 9.71
N PRO A 35 -15.28 0.22 9.24
CA PRO A 35 -16.20 -0.90 9.42
C PRO A 35 -15.59 -2.14 8.75
N GLY A 36 -15.26 -3.16 9.56
CA GLY A 36 -14.67 -4.41 9.11
C GLY A 36 -13.14 -4.50 9.22
N HIS A 37 -12.45 -3.45 9.67
CA HIS A 37 -11.03 -3.50 10.05
C HIS A 37 -10.91 -3.63 11.57
N ASP A 38 -10.83 -4.86 12.03
CA ASP A 38 -10.52 -5.26 13.40
C ASP A 38 -9.00 -5.19 13.70
N GLY A 39 -8.23 -4.49 12.86
CA GLY A 39 -6.78 -4.33 13.01
C GLY A 39 -5.98 -5.61 12.80
N VAL A 40 -6.62 -6.69 12.39
CA VAL A 40 -5.98 -7.96 12.08
C VAL A 40 -5.86 -8.08 10.56
N SER A 41 -4.64 -8.11 10.07
CA SER A 41 -4.34 -8.44 8.68
C SER A 41 -5.00 -9.77 8.32
N LYS A 42 -5.90 -9.76 7.33
CA LYS A 42 -6.58 -10.97 6.87
C LYS A 42 -5.66 -11.73 5.93
N ARG A 43 -5.41 -12.99 6.25
CA ARG A 43 -4.56 -13.87 5.44
C ARG A 43 -5.24 -15.21 5.21
N TRP A 44 -5.19 -15.70 3.97
CA TRP A 44 -5.71 -17.01 3.60
C TRP A 44 -5.00 -17.57 2.37
N GLY A 45 -5.11 -18.87 2.17
CA GLY A 45 -4.52 -19.58 1.06
C GLY A 45 -4.46 -21.07 1.36
N ASN A 46 -3.97 -21.86 0.40
CA ASN A 46 -3.78 -23.29 0.58
C ASN A 46 -2.44 -23.65 1.25
N GLY A 47 -1.60 -22.67 1.56
CA GLY A 47 -0.33 -22.86 2.27
C GLY A 47 0.79 -23.48 1.44
N ARG A 48 0.69 -23.59 0.11
CA ARG A 48 1.78 -24.08 -0.74
C ARG A 48 2.92 -23.06 -0.91
N ALA A 49 2.63 -21.80 -0.64
CA ALA A 49 3.60 -20.71 -0.55
C ALA A 49 3.18 -19.71 0.50
N GLU A 50 4.09 -18.83 0.85
CA GLU A 50 3.91 -17.78 1.85
C GLU A 50 4.56 -16.48 1.38
N ILE A 51 3.84 -15.36 1.50
CA ILE A 51 4.41 -14.02 1.37
C ILE A 51 5.02 -13.67 2.73
N LEU A 52 6.34 -13.57 2.78
CA LEU A 52 7.08 -13.34 4.02
C LEU A 52 7.04 -11.89 4.46
N ASP A 53 7.09 -10.96 3.49
CA ASP A 53 7.19 -9.55 3.75
C ASP A 53 6.72 -8.72 2.57
N ILE A 54 6.21 -7.52 2.86
CA ILE A 54 5.83 -6.48 1.90
C ILE A 54 6.57 -5.21 2.30
N GLU A 55 7.39 -4.68 1.42
CA GLU A 55 8.16 -3.46 1.67
C GLU A 55 7.84 -2.40 0.61
N VAL A 56 7.88 -1.15 1.00
CA VAL A 56 7.94 -0.01 0.09
C VAL A 56 9.36 0.56 0.13
N LEU A 57 10.03 0.59 -1.01
CA LEU A 57 11.35 1.20 -1.15
C LEU A 57 11.17 2.57 -1.80
N GLY A 58 11.58 3.60 -1.10
CA GLY A 58 11.57 4.99 -1.57
C GLY A 58 12.81 5.34 -2.37
N PRO A 59 13.05 6.66 -2.60
CA PRO A 59 14.26 7.13 -3.27
C PRO A 59 15.53 6.59 -2.63
N GLY A 60 16.44 6.08 -3.48
CA GLY A 60 17.68 5.42 -3.03
C GLY A 60 17.50 3.98 -2.55
N GLU A 61 16.37 3.35 -2.90
CA GLU A 61 16.05 1.93 -2.64
C GLU A 61 16.08 1.54 -1.15
N LYS A 62 15.70 2.48 -0.28
CA LYS A 62 15.62 2.26 1.16
C LYS A 62 14.19 1.95 1.58
N PRO A 63 13.99 0.91 2.44
CA PRO A 63 12.68 0.64 3.03
C PRO A 63 12.15 1.86 3.77
N THR A 64 10.89 2.18 3.51
CA THR A 64 10.21 3.32 4.13
C THR A 64 8.71 3.09 4.17
N SER A 65 8.04 3.69 5.14
CA SER A 65 6.58 3.80 5.16
C SER A 65 6.09 5.18 4.69
N LYS A 66 7.00 6.07 4.24
CA LYS A 66 6.66 7.43 3.79
C LYS A 66 7.37 7.74 2.48
N VAL A 67 6.60 8.17 1.49
CA VAL A 67 7.06 8.57 0.17
C VAL A 67 6.36 9.85 -0.25
N HIS A 68 6.77 10.48 -1.34
CA HIS A 68 6.09 11.67 -1.86
C HIS A 68 5.44 11.37 -3.21
N THR A 69 4.41 12.13 -3.54
CA THR A 69 3.87 12.13 -4.91
C THR A 69 4.99 12.42 -5.90
N GLY A 70 5.11 11.60 -6.93
CA GLY A 70 6.15 11.73 -7.95
C GLY A 70 7.47 11.02 -7.66
N ASP A 71 7.65 10.47 -6.47
CA ASP A 71 8.84 9.66 -6.16
C ASP A 71 8.91 8.40 -7.04
N ARG A 72 10.14 7.95 -7.31
CA ARG A 72 10.38 6.59 -7.77
C ARG A 72 10.25 5.66 -6.58
N VAL A 73 9.35 4.69 -6.69
CA VAL A 73 9.00 3.76 -5.60
C VAL A 73 9.03 2.33 -6.11
N THR A 74 9.56 1.41 -5.31
CA THR A 74 9.50 -0.03 -5.59
C THR A 74 8.69 -0.72 -4.50
N PHE A 75 7.66 -1.43 -4.91
CA PHE A 75 6.91 -2.36 -4.05
C PHE A 75 7.59 -3.71 -4.12
N ARG A 76 8.13 -4.18 -2.99
CA ARG A 76 8.89 -5.41 -2.86
C ARG A 76 8.09 -6.45 -2.09
N PHE A 77 8.02 -7.66 -2.63
CA PHE A 77 7.32 -8.79 -2.05
C PHE A 77 8.30 -9.95 -1.88
N ARG A 78 8.60 -10.31 -0.62
CA ARG A 78 9.41 -11.49 -0.31
C ARG A 78 8.51 -12.70 -0.15
N TYR A 79 8.86 -13.79 -0.75
CA TYR A 79 8.06 -15.00 -0.71
C TYR A 79 8.92 -16.22 -0.38
N ARG A 80 8.23 -17.26 0.08
CA ARG A 80 8.77 -18.63 0.25
C ARG A 80 7.81 -19.62 -0.35
N VAL A 81 8.30 -20.53 -1.19
CA VAL A 81 7.55 -21.68 -1.66
C VAL A 81 7.77 -22.82 -0.67
N LEU A 82 6.67 -23.34 -0.13
CA LEU A 82 6.66 -24.42 0.86
C LEU A 82 6.45 -25.78 0.21
N ASP A 83 5.89 -25.80 -1.01
CA ASP A 83 5.69 -27.01 -1.80
C ASP A 83 7.04 -27.55 -2.27
N PRO A 84 7.39 -28.84 -1.95
CA PRO A 84 8.66 -29.45 -2.34
C PRO A 84 8.84 -29.56 -3.86
N ASP A 85 7.74 -29.71 -4.60
CA ASP A 85 7.74 -29.78 -6.06
C ASP A 85 7.83 -28.39 -6.71
N GLY A 86 7.65 -27.33 -5.93
CA GLY A 86 7.57 -25.96 -6.37
C GLY A 86 6.16 -25.58 -6.86
N LEU A 87 6.02 -24.34 -7.32
CA LEU A 87 4.79 -23.86 -7.94
C LEU A 87 5.03 -23.70 -9.44
N GLU A 88 4.21 -24.36 -10.24
CA GLU A 88 4.21 -24.22 -11.69
C GLU A 88 3.43 -22.95 -12.06
N ARG A 89 4.03 -22.12 -12.91
CA ARG A 89 3.47 -20.88 -13.46
C ARG A 89 2.70 -20.02 -12.43
N PRO A 90 3.28 -19.72 -11.27
CA PRO A 90 2.60 -18.94 -10.24
C PRO A 90 2.50 -17.48 -10.63
N CYS A 91 1.37 -16.86 -10.28
CA CYS A 91 1.08 -15.47 -10.52
C CYS A 91 1.14 -14.69 -9.20
N LEU A 92 2.13 -13.79 -9.05
CA LEU A 92 2.08 -12.76 -8.02
C LEU A 92 1.19 -11.61 -8.49
N GLY A 93 0.31 -11.16 -7.62
CA GLY A 93 -0.47 -9.95 -7.77
C GLY A 93 -0.46 -9.12 -6.50
N PHE A 94 -0.75 -7.84 -6.61
CA PHE A 94 -0.97 -6.99 -5.46
C PHE A 94 -2.09 -5.97 -5.74
N GLY A 95 -2.74 -5.54 -4.67
CA GLY A 95 -3.75 -4.48 -4.68
C GLY A 95 -3.28 -3.30 -3.85
N LEU A 96 -3.46 -2.11 -4.41
CA LEU A 96 -3.25 -0.85 -3.72
C LEU A 96 -4.61 -0.27 -3.35
N HIS A 97 -4.86 -0.07 -2.06
CA HIS A 97 -6.13 0.39 -1.54
C HIS A 97 -5.99 1.73 -0.81
N ARG A 98 -7.03 2.51 -0.85
CA ARG A 98 -7.21 3.65 0.04
C ARG A 98 -7.79 3.14 1.38
N LEU A 99 -7.62 3.90 2.47
CA LEU A 99 -8.11 3.51 3.81
C LEU A 99 -9.61 3.21 3.89
N ASP A 100 -10.41 3.74 2.98
CA ASP A 100 -11.85 3.43 2.90
C ASP A 100 -12.16 2.13 2.14
N GLY A 101 -11.11 1.36 1.80
CA GLY A 101 -11.21 0.08 1.10
C GLY A 101 -11.35 0.17 -0.41
N VAL A 102 -11.33 1.38 -0.99
CA VAL A 102 -11.40 1.55 -2.45
C VAL A 102 -10.10 1.05 -3.07
N LEU A 103 -10.21 0.09 -3.99
CA LEU A 103 -9.10 -0.39 -4.80
C LEU A 103 -8.69 0.70 -5.80
N ILE A 104 -7.47 1.21 -5.66
CA ILE A 104 -6.89 2.21 -6.55
C ILE A 104 -6.28 1.55 -7.78
N SER A 105 -5.54 0.46 -7.55
CA SER A 105 -4.88 -0.30 -8.61
C SER A 105 -4.73 -1.75 -8.20
N GLY A 106 -5.00 -2.66 -9.14
CA GLY A 106 -4.68 -4.08 -9.03
C GLY A 106 -3.69 -4.46 -10.13
N VAL A 107 -2.58 -5.05 -9.75
CA VAL A 107 -1.50 -5.45 -10.66
C VAL A 107 -1.24 -6.93 -10.47
N ASN A 108 -1.05 -7.66 -11.57
CA ASN A 108 -0.62 -9.04 -11.50
C ASN A 108 0.34 -9.40 -12.64
N ALA A 109 1.20 -10.39 -12.37
CA ALA A 109 2.24 -10.84 -13.29
C ALA A 109 1.68 -11.42 -14.58
N ARG A 110 0.48 -12.01 -14.56
CA ARG A 110 -0.18 -12.61 -15.72
C ARG A 110 -0.56 -11.57 -16.77
N GLU A 111 -1.21 -10.47 -16.34
CA GLU A 111 -1.61 -9.40 -17.26
C GLU A 111 -0.41 -8.75 -17.92
N GLN A 112 0.69 -8.66 -17.16
CA GLN A 112 1.95 -8.13 -17.67
C GLN A 112 2.82 -9.17 -18.41
N LYS A 113 2.36 -10.44 -18.50
CA LYS A 113 3.05 -11.53 -19.21
C LYS A 113 4.45 -11.85 -18.67
N VAL A 114 4.62 -11.73 -17.34
CA VAL A 114 5.88 -11.97 -16.63
C VAL A 114 5.78 -13.13 -15.63
N VAL A 115 4.86 -14.07 -15.87
CA VAL A 115 4.70 -15.28 -15.05
C VAL A 115 5.91 -16.19 -15.29
N PRO A 116 6.65 -16.58 -14.24
CA PRO A 116 7.76 -17.52 -14.36
C PRO A 116 7.25 -18.96 -14.59
N GLU A 117 8.05 -19.82 -15.23
CA GLU A 117 7.69 -21.22 -15.44
C GLU A 117 7.54 -21.97 -14.12
N THR A 118 8.44 -21.74 -13.16
CA THR A 118 8.41 -22.40 -11.85
C THR A 118 9.01 -21.50 -10.79
N LEU A 119 8.42 -21.47 -9.60
CA LEU A 119 9.03 -20.91 -8.40
C LEU A 119 9.38 -22.01 -7.40
N ARG A 120 10.55 -21.89 -6.75
CA ARG A 120 11.04 -22.77 -5.70
C ARG A 120 11.76 -21.97 -4.62
N GLY A 121 11.67 -22.43 -3.37
CA GLY A 121 12.38 -21.82 -2.25
C GLY A 121 11.97 -20.38 -1.98
N GLU A 122 12.93 -19.55 -1.55
CA GLU A 122 12.70 -18.15 -1.25
C GLU A 122 13.09 -17.24 -2.43
N GLY A 123 12.39 -16.12 -2.56
CA GLY A 123 12.68 -15.14 -3.59
C GLY A 123 12.01 -13.81 -3.34
N VAL A 124 12.19 -12.92 -4.30
CA VAL A 124 11.69 -11.55 -4.25
C VAL A 124 11.04 -11.19 -5.58
N TYR A 125 9.90 -10.53 -5.52
CA TYR A 125 9.31 -9.79 -6.64
C TYR A 125 9.39 -8.29 -6.35
N ASP A 126 9.89 -7.53 -7.29
CA ASP A 126 9.92 -6.07 -7.25
C ASP A 126 9.04 -5.51 -8.35
N TYR A 127 8.19 -4.56 -7.98
CA TYR A 127 7.39 -3.76 -8.92
C TYR A 127 7.75 -2.29 -8.76
N THR A 128 8.39 -1.72 -9.77
CA THR A 128 8.89 -0.34 -9.71
C THR A 128 7.97 0.61 -10.47
N VAL A 129 7.59 1.69 -9.81
CA VAL A 129 6.87 2.83 -10.35
C VAL A 129 7.83 3.99 -10.43
N GLU A 130 8.20 4.42 -11.64
CA GLU A 130 9.20 5.49 -11.85
C GLU A 130 8.73 6.85 -11.34
N LYS A 131 7.41 7.08 -11.35
CA LYS A 131 6.80 8.31 -10.87
C LYS A 131 5.47 7.98 -10.21
N LEU A 132 5.47 7.92 -8.87
CA LEU A 132 4.29 7.56 -8.08
C LEU A 132 3.17 8.60 -8.30
N PRO A 133 2.02 8.21 -8.86
CA PRO A 133 0.95 9.15 -9.17
C PRO A 133 0.04 9.45 -7.96
N LEU A 134 0.20 8.75 -6.84
CA LEU A 134 -0.66 8.92 -5.68
C LEU A 134 -0.53 10.31 -5.08
N LEU A 135 -1.67 10.93 -4.77
CA LEU A 135 -1.73 12.17 -3.99
C LEU A 135 -1.63 11.87 -2.49
N THR A 136 -1.48 12.93 -1.70
CA THR A 136 -1.34 12.88 -0.24
C THR A 136 -2.43 12.01 0.39
N GLY A 137 -2.03 11.04 1.19
CA GLY A 137 -2.95 10.12 1.86
C GLY A 137 -2.25 8.90 2.41
N THR A 138 -3.03 8.04 3.06
CA THR A 138 -2.58 6.75 3.57
C THR A 138 -3.16 5.63 2.72
N TYR A 139 -2.32 4.66 2.40
CA TYR A 139 -2.64 3.57 1.49
C TYR A 139 -2.21 2.23 2.07
N ASP A 140 -2.95 1.19 1.72
CA ASP A 140 -2.69 -0.20 2.10
C ASP A 140 -2.30 -1.03 0.88
N LEU A 141 -1.29 -1.87 1.05
CA LEU A 141 -0.88 -2.89 0.08
C LEU A 141 -1.36 -4.26 0.52
N SER A 142 -2.03 -4.94 -0.38
CA SER A 142 -2.37 -6.36 -0.27
C SER A 142 -1.60 -7.12 -1.34
N ALA A 143 -1.16 -8.34 -1.04
CA ALA A 143 -0.46 -9.17 -2.02
C ALA A 143 -1.04 -10.57 -2.06
N ALA A 144 -0.97 -11.20 -3.22
CA ALA A 144 -1.42 -12.57 -3.43
C ALA A 144 -0.44 -13.36 -4.30
N LEU A 145 -0.19 -14.60 -3.93
CA LEU A 145 0.49 -15.58 -4.76
C LEU A 145 -0.52 -16.66 -5.13
N GLN A 146 -0.77 -16.81 -6.44
CA GLN A 146 -1.83 -17.65 -6.99
C GLN A 146 -1.30 -18.55 -8.10
N ASP A 147 -2.14 -19.43 -8.62
CA ASP A 147 -1.84 -20.15 -9.87
C ASP A 147 -1.89 -19.19 -11.08
N GLU A 148 -1.46 -19.66 -12.25
CA GLU A 148 -1.43 -18.89 -13.50
C GLU A 148 -2.78 -18.20 -13.82
N TRP A 149 -3.88 -18.85 -13.46
CA TRP A 149 -5.23 -18.38 -13.80
C TRP A 149 -5.87 -17.52 -12.72
N CYS A 150 -5.14 -17.26 -11.61
CA CYS A 150 -5.64 -16.55 -10.43
C CYS A 150 -6.91 -17.22 -9.83
N GLN A 151 -7.04 -18.54 -9.95
CA GLN A 151 -8.17 -19.32 -9.44
C GLN A 151 -7.85 -20.03 -8.14
N VAL A 152 -6.60 -20.46 -7.96
CA VAL A 152 -6.14 -21.12 -6.74
C VAL A 152 -5.20 -20.20 -6.00
N THR A 153 -5.59 -19.79 -4.81
CA THR A 153 -4.76 -18.93 -3.96
C THR A 153 -3.83 -19.78 -3.11
N HIS A 154 -2.52 -19.58 -3.24
CA HIS A 154 -1.50 -20.20 -2.41
C HIS A 154 -1.33 -19.43 -1.11
N ASP A 155 -1.30 -18.10 -1.20
CA ASP A 155 -1.30 -17.19 -0.08
C ASP A 155 -1.86 -15.83 -0.51
N TRP A 156 -2.70 -15.25 0.31
CA TRP A 156 -3.22 -13.90 0.16
C TRP A 156 -3.06 -13.16 1.47
N TRP A 157 -2.33 -12.06 1.45
CA TRP A 157 -2.15 -11.17 2.58
C TRP A 157 -2.83 -9.84 2.30
N PHE A 158 -4.04 -9.68 2.86
CA PHE A 158 -4.83 -8.47 2.71
C PHE A 158 -4.37 -7.42 3.72
N ASP A 159 -4.17 -6.16 3.25
CA ASP A 159 -3.66 -5.03 4.06
C ASP A 159 -2.36 -5.40 4.80
N GLY A 160 -1.46 -6.07 4.09
CA GLY A 160 -0.20 -6.57 4.65
C GLY A 160 0.81 -5.46 4.97
N PHE A 161 0.72 -4.30 4.31
CA PHE A 161 1.61 -3.17 4.54
C PHE A 161 0.90 -1.84 4.34
N ARG A 162 1.10 -0.90 5.26
CA ARG A 162 0.56 0.45 5.20
C ARG A 162 1.65 1.47 5.00
N PHE A 163 1.42 2.45 4.11
CA PHE A 163 2.34 3.55 3.87
C PHE A 163 1.61 4.88 3.66
N GLU A 164 2.34 5.97 3.84
CA GLU A 164 1.85 7.33 3.72
C GLU A 164 2.50 8.01 2.52
N VAL A 165 1.68 8.67 1.70
CA VAL A 165 2.14 9.58 0.66
C VAL A 165 2.07 11.01 1.19
N LEU A 166 3.21 11.65 1.26
CA LEU A 166 3.37 13.01 1.74
C LEU A 166 3.19 14.02 0.60
N PRO A 167 2.83 15.27 0.91
CA PRO A 167 2.75 16.33 -0.08
C PRO A 167 4.10 16.52 -0.80
N ALA A 168 4.03 16.72 -2.12
CA ALA A 168 5.15 17.12 -2.93
C ALA A 168 4.77 18.39 -3.72
N VAL A 169 5.73 18.92 -4.47
CA VAL A 169 5.45 20.02 -5.40
C VAL A 169 4.71 19.43 -6.61
N VAL A 170 3.42 19.23 -6.43
CA VAL A 170 2.45 18.88 -7.49
C VAL A 170 1.35 19.90 -7.48
N TYR A 171 0.77 20.15 -8.64
CA TYR A 171 -0.23 21.20 -8.80
C TYR A 171 -1.67 20.71 -8.52
N GLU A 172 -1.88 19.39 -8.44
CA GLU A 172 -3.16 18.81 -8.07
C GLU A 172 -3.24 18.66 -6.54
N SER A 173 -4.24 19.29 -5.92
CA SER A 173 -4.50 19.20 -4.48
C SER A 173 -5.71 18.33 -4.14
N GLU A 174 -6.49 17.97 -5.14
CA GLU A 174 -7.72 17.20 -4.96
C GLU A 174 -7.67 15.88 -5.73
N GLY A 175 -8.35 14.87 -5.20
CA GLY A 175 -8.41 13.55 -5.81
C GLY A 175 -7.48 12.53 -5.16
N VAL A 176 -7.19 11.46 -5.89
CA VAL A 176 -6.36 10.32 -5.42
C VAL A 176 -5.07 10.21 -6.24
N LEU A 177 -5.11 10.64 -7.49
CA LEU A 177 -4.01 10.51 -8.45
C LEU A 177 -3.69 11.86 -9.08
N SER A 178 -2.39 12.15 -9.24
CA SER A 178 -1.90 13.17 -10.15
C SER A 178 -1.82 12.61 -11.56
N LEU A 179 -2.31 13.35 -12.53
CA LEU A 179 -2.18 13.00 -13.95
C LEU A 179 -0.86 13.47 -14.54
N PHE A 180 -0.11 14.30 -13.82
CA PHE A 180 1.14 14.92 -14.26
C PHE A 180 1.02 15.59 -15.64
N GLY A 181 -0.17 16.11 -15.93
CA GLY A 181 -0.48 16.77 -17.20
C GLY A 181 0.09 18.19 -17.28
N THR A 182 0.14 18.71 -18.50
CA THR A 182 0.49 20.11 -18.78
C THR A 182 -0.69 20.80 -19.43
N TRP A 183 -0.83 22.10 -19.18
CA TRP A 183 -1.84 22.92 -19.83
C TRP A 183 -1.29 23.59 -21.08
N GLU A 184 -2.07 23.54 -22.16
CA GLU A 184 -1.78 24.26 -23.38
C GLU A 184 -2.93 25.22 -23.70
N GLN A 185 -2.59 26.42 -24.14
CA GLN A 185 -3.54 27.38 -24.67
C GLN A 185 -3.14 27.74 -26.10
N ASN A 186 -4.03 27.49 -27.05
CA ASN A 186 -3.78 27.74 -28.49
C ASN A 186 -2.51 27.02 -29.02
N GLY A 187 -2.23 25.81 -28.52
CA GLY A 187 -1.06 25.01 -28.91
C GLY A 187 0.26 25.48 -28.29
N GLN A 188 0.23 26.37 -27.31
CA GLN A 188 1.40 26.79 -26.55
C GLN A 188 1.28 26.32 -25.11
N THR A 189 2.33 25.67 -24.62
CA THR A 189 2.40 25.24 -23.20
C THR A 189 2.34 26.47 -22.29
N VAL A 190 1.38 26.46 -21.37
CA VAL A 190 1.29 27.48 -20.33
C VAL A 190 2.28 27.09 -19.24
N ALA A 191 3.40 27.84 -19.14
CA ALA A 191 4.34 27.64 -18.05
C ALA A 191 3.66 28.01 -16.72
N GLY A 192 3.68 27.06 -15.76
CA GLY A 192 3.35 27.38 -14.38
C GLY A 192 4.29 28.47 -13.86
N ALA A 193 3.78 29.39 -13.05
CA ALA A 193 4.65 30.35 -12.38
C ALA A 193 5.67 29.56 -11.55
N ASP A 194 6.95 29.78 -11.82
CA ASP A 194 8.05 29.22 -11.03
C ASP A 194 7.79 29.52 -9.55
N SER A 195 7.61 28.48 -8.74
CA SER A 195 7.49 28.61 -7.29
C SER A 195 8.88 28.85 -6.67
N THR A 196 9.52 29.94 -7.08
CA THR A 196 10.66 30.51 -6.35
C THR A 196 10.10 31.46 -5.30
N ARG A 197 9.71 30.88 -4.15
CA ARG A 197 9.61 31.62 -2.88
C ARG A 197 9.86 30.69 -1.71
#